data_6cc106aa255886a3537c334bb2accff6
#
_entry.id   6cc106aa255886a3537c334bb2accff6
#
_cell.length_a   1.000
_cell.length_b   1.000
_cell.length_c   1.000
_cell.angle_alpha   90.00
_cell.angle_beta   90.00
_cell.angle_gamma   90.00
#
_symmetry.space_group_name_H-M   'P 1'
#
loop_
_entity.id
_entity.type
_entity.pdbx_description
1 polymer ?
#
loop_
_entity_poly.entity_id
_entity_poly.type
_entity_poly.pdbx_seq_one_letter_code
_entity_poly.pdbx_strand_id
1 'polypeptide(L)'
;MKYTCALVLFLFSFQLQAQEDVGSAQFWDKLSSHCGKAYEGQLVSPESDPRFAGKLVMHVRSCEDGRIRIPFFVGEDRSRTWVLTKDDAGLIQLKHDHRHEDGSEDKVTQYGGKASNTGSGATQFFPADQFTAELLPAAVGNVWWITVDENSFTYNLRRLGSETLFTVRFDLTNPIDAPEAPWGWVD
;
A
#
# COMPACT_ATOMS: atom_id res chain seq x y z
N MET A 1 69.86 -13.39 26.31
CA MET A 1 68.41 -13.54 26.45
C MET A 1 67.74 -12.66 25.39
N LYS A 2 67.17 -13.27 24.35
CA LYS A 2 66.44 -12.55 23.28
C LYS A 2 64.97 -12.76 23.54
N TYR A 3 64.23 -11.67 23.86
CA TYR A 3 62.74 -11.73 24.00
C TYR A 3 62.12 -11.42 22.68
N THR A 4 61.42 -12.41 22.08
CA THR A 4 60.63 -12.28 20.88
C THR A 4 59.22 -11.87 21.31
N CYS A 5 58.85 -10.63 21.06
CA CYS A 5 57.50 -10.13 21.31
C CYS A 5 56.59 -10.55 20.16
N ALA A 6 55.67 -11.48 20.38
CA ALA A 6 54.66 -11.88 19.39
C ALA A 6 53.50 -10.90 19.45
N LEU A 7 53.32 -10.14 18.37
CA LEU A 7 52.19 -9.24 18.20
C LEU A 7 50.96 -10.04 17.69
N VAL A 8 49.96 -10.21 18.57
CA VAL A 8 48.69 -10.87 18.20
C VAL A 8 47.77 -9.82 17.61
N LEU A 9 47.61 -9.84 16.30
CA LEU A 9 46.60 -9.00 15.62
C LEU A 9 45.21 -9.65 15.80
N PHE A 10 44.35 -9.03 16.61
CA PHE A 10 42.94 -9.34 16.67
C PHE A 10 42.22 -8.68 15.46
N LEU A 11 41.89 -9.49 14.45
CA LEU A 11 40.99 -9.09 13.38
C LEU A 11 39.55 -9.08 13.92
N PHE A 12 39.06 -7.90 14.26
CA PHE A 12 37.62 -7.70 14.48
C PHE A 12 36.91 -7.74 13.13
N SER A 13 36.28 -8.86 12.81
CA SER A 13 35.32 -8.95 11.71
C SER A 13 34.05 -8.19 12.12
N PHE A 14 33.88 -6.97 11.63
CA PHE A 14 32.59 -6.32 11.67
C PHE A 14 31.64 -7.09 10.74
N GLN A 15 30.77 -7.89 11.31
CA GLN A 15 29.60 -8.39 10.60
C GLN A 15 28.66 -7.18 10.45
N LEU A 16 28.58 -6.58 9.25
CA LEU A 16 27.45 -5.76 8.88
C LEU A 16 26.22 -6.70 8.84
N GLN A 17 25.49 -6.78 9.94
CA GLN A 17 24.12 -7.25 9.86
C GLN A 17 23.36 -6.20 9.07
N ALA A 18 22.93 -6.55 7.85
CA ALA A 18 21.89 -5.80 7.19
C ALA A 18 20.72 -5.73 8.20
N GLN A 19 20.40 -4.51 8.64
CA GLN A 19 19.25 -4.28 9.50
C GLN A 19 18.05 -4.65 8.63
N GLU A 20 17.41 -5.77 8.91
CA GLU A 20 16.17 -6.16 8.23
C GLU A 20 15.23 -4.96 8.32
N ASP A 21 14.61 -4.61 7.19
CA ASP A 21 13.64 -3.53 7.08
C ASP A 21 12.35 -3.92 7.80
N VAL A 22 12.42 -3.94 9.12
CA VAL A 22 11.41 -4.49 10.02
C VAL A 22 10.04 -3.83 9.80
N GLY A 23 10.02 -2.54 9.46
CA GLY A 23 8.77 -1.80 9.29
C GLY A 23 7.95 -2.27 8.09
N SER A 24 8.53 -2.24 6.88
CA SER A 24 7.82 -2.64 5.67
C SER A 24 7.54 -4.13 5.61
N ALA A 25 8.43 -4.98 6.13
CA ALA A 25 8.22 -6.42 6.22
C ALA A 25 7.02 -6.74 7.14
N GLN A 26 6.98 -6.17 8.35
CA GLN A 26 5.86 -6.36 9.27
C GLN A 26 4.53 -5.84 8.71
N PHE A 27 4.55 -4.69 8.02
CA PHE A 27 3.36 -4.16 7.34
C PHE A 27 2.88 -5.13 6.25
N TRP A 28 3.80 -5.65 5.44
CA TRP A 28 3.51 -6.59 4.36
C TRP A 28 2.92 -7.89 4.89
N ASP A 29 3.50 -8.44 5.95
CA ASP A 29 3.04 -9.69 6.58
C ASP A 29 1.63 -9.53 7.17
N LYS A 30 1.37 -8.40 7.87
CA LYS A 30 0.02 -8.09 8.37
C LYS A 30 -1.00 -8.03 7.23
N LEU A 31 -0.69 -7.28 6.18
CA LEU A 31 -1.60 -7.15 5.04
C LEU A 31 -1.82 -8.50 4.35
N SER A 32 -0.76 -9.29 4.16
CA SER A 32 -0.81 -10.62 3.55
C SER A 32 -1.65 -11.62 4.37
N SER A 33 -1.72 -11.47 5.70
CA SER A 33 -2.55 -12.32 6.57
C SER A 33 -4.05 -12.20 6.29
N HIS A 34 -4.45 -11.16 5.58
CA HIS A 34 -5.82 -10.91 5.14
C HIS A 34 -6.09 -11.39 3.70
N CYS A 35 -5.14 -12.09 3.09
CA CYS A 35 -5.28 -12.54 1.70
C CYS A 35 -6.52 -13.43 1.52
N GLY A 36 -7.28 -13.17 0.45
CA GLY A 36 -8.55 -13.85 0.16
C GLY A 36 -9.76 -13.29 0.93
N LYS A 37 -9.57 -12.35 1.86
CA LYS A 37 -10.67 -11.81 2.69
C LYS A 37 -11.14 -10.45 2.17
N ALA A 38 -12.45 -10.22 2.25
CA ALA A 38 -13.09 -8.96 1.93
C ALA A 38 -13.72 -8.33 3.17
N TYR A 39 -13.81 -7.00 3.18
CA TYR A 39 -14.27 -6.22 4.32
C TYR A 39 -15.11 -5.03 3.86
N GLU A 40 -16.18 -4.75 4.61
CA GLU A 40 -16.97 -3.55 4.42
C GLU A 40 -16.31 -2.34 5.09
N GLY A 41 -16.38 -1.19 4.41
CA GLY A 41 -15.74 0.05 4.84
C GLY A 41 -16.70 1.21 5.01
N GLN A 42 -16.20 2.24 5.67
CA GLN A 42 -16.91 3.50 5.90
C GLN A 42 -16.00 4.67 5.55
N LEU A 43 -16.59 5.66 4.88
CA LEU A 43 -15.92 6.94 4.69
C LEU A 43 -15.91 7.69 6.04
N VAL A 44 -14.71 8.05 6.51
CA VAL A 44 -14.52 8.71 7.82
C VAL A 44 -13.90 10.11 7.69
N SER A 45 -13.59 10.55 6.47
CA SER A 45 -13.17 11.93 6.20
C SER A 45 -14.34 12.90 6.32
N PRO A 46 -14.07 14.18 6.67
CA PRO A 46 -15.13 15.19 6.85
C PRO A 46 -15.92 15.49 5.58
N GLU A 47 -15.31 15.35 4.42
CA GLU A 47 -15.94 15.62 3.13
C GLU A 47 -16.60 14.36 2.58
N SER A 48 -17.93 14.45 2.35
CA SER A 48 -18.67 13.43 1.60
C SER A 48 -18.45 13.67 0.11
N ASP A 49 -17.56 12.89 -0.51
CA ASP A 49 -17.45 12.86 -1.97
C ASP A 49 -18.56 11.96 -2.55
N PRO A 50 -19.47 12.50 -3.40
CA PRO A 50 -20.56 11.71 -3.98
C PRO A 50 -20.10 10.48 -4.74
N ARG A 51 -18.85 10.47 -5.24
CA ARG A 51 -18.25 9.32 -5.91
C ARG A 51 -18.08 8.09 -4.99
N PHE A 52 -18.17 8.28 -3.68
CA PHE A 52 -18.03 7.22 -2.66
C PHE A 52 -19.29 7.05 -1.81
N ALA A 53 -20.46 7.46 -2.32
CA ALA A 53 -21.73 7.37 -1.59
C ALA A 53 -22.32 5.96 -1.52
N GLY A 54 -21.76 4.99 -2.25
CA GLY A 54 -22.22 3.60 -2.25
C GLY A 54 -21.65 2.77 -1.09
N LYS A 55 -22.04 1.49 -1.03
CA LYS A 55 -21.41 0.51 -0.15
C LYS A 55 -19.92 0.41 -0.53
N LEU A 56 -19.05 0.59 0.46
CA LEU A 56 -17.60 0.51 0.26
C LEU A 56 -17.12 -0.88 0.66
N VAL A 57 -16.39 -1.56 -0.22
CA VAL A 57 -15.81 -2.88 0.08
C VAL A 57 -14.37 -2.90 -0.43
N MET A 58 -13.45 -3.44 0.37
CA MET A 58 -12.14 -3.85 -0.10
C MET A 58 -12.01 -5.38 -0.09
N HIS A 59 -11.22 -5.92 -1.00
CA HIS A 59 -10.89 -7.33 -1.03
C HIS A 59 -9.37 -7.50 -1.19
N VAL A 60 -8.68 -8.06 -0.20
CA VAL A 60 -7.25 -8.43 -0.35
C VAL A 60 -7.19 -9.66 -1.24
N ARG A 61 -7.39 -9.47 -2.56
CA ARG A 61 -7.74 -10.54 -3.50
C ARG A 61 -6.58 -11.43 -3.89
N SER A 62 -5.39 -10.86 -4.14
CA SER A 62 -4.21 -11.65 -4.45
C SER A 62 -2.98 -11.16 -3.69
N CYS A 63 -2.18 -12.12 -3.23
CA CYS A 63 -0.92 -11.90 -2.54
C CYS A 63 0.13 -12.80 -3.20
N GLU A 64 0.76 -12.26 -4.23
CA GLU A 64 1.87 -12.91 -4.92
C GLU A 64 3.20 -12.50 -4.25
N ASP A 65 4.29 -13.18 -4.58
CA ASP A 65 5.59 -12.73 -4.13
C ASP A 65 5.88 -11.31 -4.64
N GLY A 66 6.11 -10.40 -3.70
CA GLY A 66 6.36 -8.99 -3.99
C GLY A 66 5.17 -8.18 -4.50
N ARG A 67 3.93 -8.72 -4.58
CA ARG A 67 2.75 -7.98 -5.06
C ARG A 67 1.47 -8.35 -4.34
N ILE A 68 0.74 -7.33 -3.83
CA ILE A 68 -0.61 -7.47 -3.27
C ILE A 68 -1.56 -6.61 -4.07
N ARG A 69 -2.71 -7.16 -4.47
CA ARG A 69 -3.78 -6.42 -5.16
C ARG A 69 -5.02 -6.39 -4.30
N ILE A 70 -5.55 -5.18 -4.11
CA ILE A 70 -6.71 -4.92 -3.26
C ILE A 70 -7.75 -4.16 -4.10
N PRO A 71 -8.67 -4.84 -4.79
CA PRO A 71 -9.85 -4.20 -5.35
C PRO A 71 -10.61 -3.39 -4.31
N PHE A 72 -11.04 -2.19 -4.71
CA PHE A 72 -11.87 -1.29 -3.94
C PHE A 72 -13.16 -0.99 -4.70
N PHE A 73 -14.27 -1.44 -4.14
CA PHE A 73 -15.60 -1.37 -4.73
C PHE A 73 -16.41 -0.24 -4.11
N VAL A 74 -17.19 0.45 -4.93
CA VAL A 74 -18.15 1.48 -4.52
C VAL A 74 -19.50 1.16 -5.12
N GLY A 75 -20.38 0.50 -4.36
CA GLY A 75 -21.59 -0.10 -4.92
C GLY A 75 -21.25 -1.08 -6.03
N GLU A 76 -21.80 -0.85 -7.22
CA GLU A 76 -21.55 -1.69 -8.42
C GLU A 76 -20.28 -1.30 -9.19
N ASP A 77 -19.62 -0.20 -8.82
CA ASP A 77 -18.38 0.24 -9.46
C ASP A 77 -17.19 -0.63 -9.01
N ARG A 78 -16.66 -1.42 -9.94
CA ARG A 78 -15.55 -2.36 -9.76
C ARG A 78 -14.28 -1.92 -10.49
N SER A 79 -14.17 -0.63 -10.79
CA SER A 79 -13.10 -0.07 -11.62
C SER A 79 -11.75 0.06 -10.94
N ARG A 80 -11.66 0.00 -9.60
CA ARG A 80 -10.48 0.42 -8.83
C ARG A 80 -9.78 -0.75 -8.16
N THR A 81 -8.45 -0.80 -8.31
CA THR A 81 -7.60 -1.74 -7.55
C THR A 81 -6.37 -1.00 -7.01
N TRP A 82 -6.14 -1.09 -5.72
CA TRP A 82 -4.85 -0.72 -5.14
C TRP A 82 -3.85 -1.84 -5.38
N VAL A 83 -2.75 -1.51 -6.02
CA VAL A 83 -1.65 -2.44 -6.31
C VAL A 83 -0.44 -2.03 -5.48
N LEU A 84 -0.08 -2.86 -4.52
CA LEU A 84 1.14 -2.71 -3.76
C LEU A 84 2.21 -3.63 -4.34
N THR A 85 3.41 -3.09 -4.57
CA THR A 85 4.59 -3.88 -4.96
C THR A 85 5.73 -3.57 -4.00
N LYS A 86 6.52 -4.59 -3.67
CA LYS A 86 7.70 -4.47 -2.81
C LYS A 86 8.94 -4.77 -3.63
N ASP A 87 9.92 -3.88 -3.61
CA ASP A 87 11.20 -4.08 -4.30
C ASP A 87 12.24 -4.84 -3.44
N ASP A 88 13.40 -5.10 -4.02
CA ASP A 88 14.50 -5.81 -3.36
C ASP A 88 15.07 -5.07 -2.14
N ALA A 89 14.87 -3.75 -2.05
CA ALA A 89 15.24 -2.94 -0.90
C ALA A 89 14.14 -2.91 0.19
N GLY A 90 13.05 -3.67 0.02
CA GLY A 90 11.92 -3.71 0.94
C GLY A 90 11.01 -2.48 0.87
N LEU A 91 11.23 -1.54 -0.05
CA LEU A 91 10.38 -0.37 -0.19
C LEU A 91 9.09 -0.70 -0.95
N ILE A 92 7.97 -0.25 -0.40
CA ILE A 92 6.65 -0.50 -0.98
C ILE A 92 6.25 0.66 -1.90
N GLN A 93 5.68 0.33 -3.07
CA GLN A 93 5.04 1.25 -3.98
C GLN A 93 3.54 0.98 -3.99
N LEU A 94 2.73 2.03 -3.99
CA LEU A 94 1.29 1.99 -4.23
C LEU A 94 0.99 2.55 -5.61
N LYS A 95 0.24 1.80 -6.42
CA LYS A 95 -0.36 2.26 -7.67
C LYS A 95 -1.85 2.01 -7.67
N HIS A 96 -2.58 2.89 -8.36
CA HIS A 96 -4.02 2.79 -8.56
C HIS A 96 -4.27 2.28 -9.98
N ASP A 97 -4.70 1.03 -10.10
CA ASP A 97 -5.15 0.45 -11.37
C ASP A 97 -6.63 0.74 -11.55
N HIS A 98 -6.96 1.46 -12.62
CA HIS A 98 -8.34 1.79 -12.99
C HIS A 98 -8.68 1.15 -14.32
N ARG A 99 -9.81 0.46 -14.36
CA ARG A 99 -10.30 -0.25 -15.53
C ARG A 99 -11.72 0.15 -15.90
N HIS A 100 -12.02 0.16 -17.19
CA HIS A 100 -13.39 0.18 -17.70
C HIS A 100 -14.06 -1.18 -17.51
N GLU A 101 -15.38 -1.23 -17.67
CA GLU A 101 -16.16 -2.46 -17.51
C GLU A 101 -15.75 -3.58 -18.48
N ASP A 102 -15.26 -3.23 -19.66
CA ASP A 102 -14.73 -4.15 -20.65
C ASP A 102 -13.30 -4.66 -20.33
N GLY A 103 -12.73 -4.20 -19.20
CA GLY A 103 -11.40 -4.56 -18.73
C GLY A 103 -10.26 -3.73 -19.32
N SER A 104 -10.54 -2.82 -20.25
CA SER A 104 -9.50 -1.91 -20.77
C SER A 104 -9.05 -0.91 -19.71
N GLU A 105 -7.81 -0.41 -19.84
CA GLU A 105 -7.27 0.56 -18.91
C GLU A 105 -7.95 1.93 -19.08
N ASP A 106 -8.30 2.57 -17.95
CA ASP A 106 -8.68 3.98 -17.95
C ASP A 106 -7.46 4.86 -18.30
N LYS A 107 -7.72 6.01 -18.91
CA LYS A 107 -6.67 7.02 -19.17
C LYS A 107 -6.01 7.53 -17.89
N VAL A 108 -6.76 7.56 -16.79
CA VAL A 108 -6.30 7.96 -15.45
C VAL A 108 -6.08 6.71 -14.61
N THR A 109 -4.99 6.01 -14.89
CA THR A 109 -4.59 4.77 -14.20
C THR A 109 -3.11 4.78 -13.84
N GLN A 110 -2.67 3.85 -12.97
CA GLN A 110 -1.29 3.65 -12.53
C GLN A 110 -0.65 4.86 -11.83
N TYR A 111 -1.45 5.83 -11.39
CA TYR A 111 -0.96 6.91 -10.54
C TYR A 111 -0.73 6.41 -9.11
N GLY A 112 0.11 7.10 -8.35
CA GLY A 112 0.47 6.72 -6.98
C GLY A 112 1.86 7.18 -6.60
N GLY A 113 2.58 6.38 -5.83
CA GLY A 113 3.95 6.71 -5.44
C GLY A 113 4.63 5.59 -4.66
N LYS A 114 5.92 5.78 -4.43
CA LYS A 114 6.77 4.84 -3.70
C LYS A 114 7.11 5.41 -2.33
N ALA A 115 7.12 4.55 -1.31
CA ALA A 115 7.58 4.92 0.02
C ALA A 115 9.04 5.38 -0.03
N SER A 116 9.35 6.48 0.67
CA SER A 116 10.70 7.03 0.75
C SER A 116 11.61 6.34 1.77
N ASN A 117 11.02 5.49 2.62
CA ASN A 117 11.69 4.70 3.65
C ASN A 117 10.82 3.48 3.98
N THR A 118 11.29 2.62 4.88
CA THR A 118 10.61 1.38 5.26
C THR A 118 9.38 1.58 6.15
N GLY A 119 9.08 2.80 6.56
CA GLY A 119 7.92 3.13 7.37
C GLY A 119 7.89 2.42 8.71
N SER A 120 6.71 1.99 9.12
CA SER A 120 6.50 1.19 10.32
C SER A 120 5.72 -0.08 10.01
N GLY A 121 5.69 -1.03 10.95
CA GLY A 121 4.89 -2.25 10.83
C GLY A 121 3.37 -2.02 10.81
N ALA A 122 2.92 -0.77 10.92
CA ALA A 122 1.51 -0.41 10.87
C ALA A 122 1.18 0.62 9.80
N THR A 123 2.15 1.36 9.27
CA THR A 123 1.87 2.50 8.38
C THR A 123 2.94 2.64 7.29
N GLN A 124 2.46 2.84 6.05
CA GLN A 124 3.29 3.14 4.89
C GLN A 124 2.77 4.39 4.19
N PHE A 125 3.68 5.30 3.78
CA PHE A 125 3.36 6.55 3.10
C PHE A 125 3.87 6.53 1.66
N PHE A 126 3.05 7.04 0.75
CA PHE A 126 3.29 7.01 -0.70
C PHE A 126 3.12 8.42 -1.29
N PRO A 127 4.13 9.30 -1.23
CA PRO A 127 4.08 10.59 -1.91
C PRO A 127 3.95 10.39 -3.43
N ALA A 128 3.18 11.28 -4.09
CA ALA A 128 3.02 11.25 -5.53
C ALA A 128 4.38 11.19 -6.24
N ASP A 129 4.53 10.24 -7.17
CA ASP A 129 5.74 10.11 -7.98
C ASP A 129 5.71 10.97 -9.24
N GLN A 130 6.80 10.97 -10.00
CA GLN A 130 6.94 11.76 -11.24
C GLN A 130 5.86 11.38 -12.28
N PHE A 131 5.57 10.09 -12.43
CA PHE A 131 4.52 9.63 -13.35
C PHE A 131 3.16 10.23 -12.97
N THR A 132 2.84 10.23 -11.67
CA THR A 132 1.60 10.84 -11.15
C THR A 132 1.56 12.34 -11.41
N ALA A 133 2.68 13.04 -11.20
CA ALA A 133 2.77 14.48 -11.44
C ALA A 133 2.56 14.85 -12.92
N GLU A 134 3.06 14.03 -13.83
CA GLU A 134 2.89 14.22 -15.29
C GLU A 134 1.47 13.89 -15.74
N LEU A 135 0.91 12.78 -15.27
CA LEU A 135 -0.45 12.35 -15.62
C LEU A 135 -1.52 13.26 -15.02
N LEU A 136 -1.32 13.69 -13.78
CA LEU A 136 -2.28 14.45 -12.97
C LEU A 136 -1.58 15.62 -12.28
N PRO A 137 -1.29 16.74 -12.95
CA PRO A 137 -0.57 17.87 -12.34
C PRO A 137 -1.20 18.38 -11.04
N ALA A 138 -2.52 18.31 -10.91
CA ALA A 138 -3.23 18.69 -9.68
C ALA A 138 -2.98 17.72 -8.50
N ALA A 139 -2.44 16.55 -8.76
CA ALA A 139 -2.14 15.52 -7.76
C ALA A 139 -0.67 15.51 -7.30
N VAL A 140 0.17 16.42 -7.79
CA VAL A 140 1.60 16.49 -7.44
C VAL A 140 1.84 16.58 -5.92
N GLY A 141 0.93 17.25 -5.19
CA GLY A 141 0.98 17.36 -3.73
C GLY A 141 0.26 16.23 -2.98
N ASN A 142 -0.18 15.18 -3.67
CA ASN A 142 -0.85 14.07 -3.00
C ASN A 142 0.16 13.22 -2.21
N VAL A 143 -0.24 12.88 -0.99
CA VAL A 143 0.39 11.84 -0.19
C VAL A 143 -0.71 10.85 0.19
N TRP A 144 -0.57 9.64 -0.30
CA TRP A 144 -1.37 8.52 0.17
C TRP A 144 -0.69 7.85 1.33
N TRP A 145 -1.46 7.22 2.22
CA TRP A 145 -0.92 6.29 3.20
C TRP A 145 -1.94 5.24 3.55
N ILE A 146 -1.43 4.10 3.93
CA ILE A 146 -2.21 2.97 4.43
C ILE A 146 -1.79 2.70 5.86
N THR A 147 -2.77 2.51 6.75
CA THR A 147 -2.53 1.92 8.06
C THR A 147 -3.19 0.57 8.16
N VAL A 148 -2.53 -0.38 8.82
CA VAL A 148 -3.08 -1.70 9.13
C VAL A 148 -2.70 -2.09 10.55
N ASP A 149 -3.71 -2.36 11.36
CA ASP A 149 -3.54 -2.94 12.69
C ASP A 149 -4.35 -4.25 12.79
N GLU A 150 -4.52 -4.78 13.99
CA GLU A 150 -5.24 -6.04 14.22
C GLU A 150 -6.74 -5.95 13.90
N ASN A 151 -7.33 -4.75 13.96
CA ASN A 151 -8.77 -4.53 13.89
C ASN A 151 -9.19 -3.72 12.67
N SER A 152 -8.27 -2.96 12.08
CA SER A 152 -8.64 -2.02 11.03
C SER A 152 -7.58 -1.84 9.95
N PHE A 153 -8.08 -1.57 8.75
CA PHE A 153 -7.31 -1.05 7.64
C PHE A 153 -7.85 0.34 7.30
N THR A 154 -6.97 1.31 7.06
CA THR A 154 -7.38 2.59 6.48
C THR A 154 -6.59 2.89 5.22
N TYR A 155 -7.30 3.37 4.21
CA TYR A 155 -6.69 4.01 3.05
C TYR A 155 -6.97 5.51 3.13
N ASN A 156 -5.93 6.29 2.94
CA ASN A 156 -5.98 7.72 3.17
C ASN A 156 -5.31 8.49 2.03
N LEU A 157 -5.77 9.71 1.80
CA LEU A 157 -5.16 10.70 0.91
C LEU A 157 -5.19 12.08 1.57
N ARG A 158 -4.07 12.77 1.58
CA ARG A 158 -3.96 14.21 1.81
C ARG A 158 -3.33 14.87 0.60
N ARG A 159 -3.90 15.99 0.16
CA ARG A 159 -3.25 16.86 -0.82
C ARG A 159 -2.61 18.04 -0.09
N LEU A 160 -1.28 18.12 -0.14
CA LEU A 160 -0.54 19.22 0.46
C LEU A 160 -0.92 20.55 -0.22
N GLY A 161 -1.01 21.60 0.57
CA GLY A 161 -1.42 22.92 0.08
C GLY A 161 -2.92 23.07 -0.20
N SER A 162 -3.75 22.09 0.23
CA SER A 162 -5.21 22.15 0.12
C SER A 162 -5.88 21.53 1.35
N GLU A 163 -7.20 21.69 1.46
CA GLU A 163 -8.02 21.05 2.51
C GLU A 163 -8.41 19.60 2.17
N THR A 164 -8.09 19.11 0.97
CA THR A 164 -8.47 17.76 0.54
C THR A 164 -7.91 16.70 1.48
N LEU A 165 -8.81 15.99 2.11
CA LEU A 165 -8.55 14.82 2.96
C LEU A 165 -9.59 13.75 2.65
N PHE A 166 -9.13 12.56 2.29
CA PHE A 166 -9.97 11.38 2.09
C PHE A 166 -9.50 10.26 2.99
N THR A 167 -10.41 9.62 3.70
CA THR A 167 -10.12 8.45 4.52
C THR A 167 -11.27 7.48 4.45
N VAL A 168 -10.99 6.25 4.07
CA VAL A 168 -11.90 5.11 4.22
C VAL A 168 -11.30 4.11 5.20
N ARG A 169 -12.15 3.59 6.10
CA ARG A 169 -11.77 2.62 7.12
C ARG A 169 -12.57 1.34 6.93
N PHE A 170 -11.89 0.20 7.04
CA PHE A 170 -12.45 -1.15 6.97
C PHE A 170 -12.25 -1.86 8.31
N ASP A 171 -13.27 -2.57 8.76
CA ASP A 171 -13.22 -3.38 9.97
C ASP A 171 -12.70 -4.79 9.64
N LEU A 172 -11.46 -5.08 10.03
CA LEU A 172 -10.78 -6.35 9.77
C LEU A 172 -11.26 -7.50 10.68
N THR A 173 -12.08 -7.20 11.69
CA THR A 173 -12.63 -8.22 12.60
C THR A 173 -13.83 -8.95 12.01
N ASN A 174 -14.48 -8.37 10.99
CA ASN A 174 -15.71 -8.85 10.39
C ASN A 174 -15.56 -9.06 8.88
N PRO A 175 -14.89 -10.15 8.43
CA PRO A 175 -14.81 -10.45 7.01
C PRO A 175 -16.21 -10.76 6.43
N ILE A 176 -16.42 -10.35 5.19
CA ILE A 176 -17.63 -10.61 4.42
C ILE A 176 -17.34 -11.58 3.27
N ASP A 177 -18.38 -12.09 2.62
CA ASP A 177 -18.22 -12.88 1.40
C ASP A 177 -17.47 -12.09 0.33
N ALA A 178 -16.55 -12.76 -0.38
CA ALA A 178 -15.76 -12.15 -1.42
C ALA A 178 -16.68 -11.62 -2.54
N PRO A 179 -16.54 -10.34 -2.94
CA PRO A 179 -17.30 -9.80 -4.05
C PRO A 179 -16.87 -10.43 -5.39
N GLU A 180 -17.67 -10.20 -6.42
CA GLU A 180 -17.26 -10.52 -7.79
C GLU A 180 -15.91 -9.89 -8.14
N ALA A 181 -15.26 -10.40 -9.20
CA ALA A 181 -13.98 -9.88 -9.63
C ALA A 181 -14.06 -8.40 -10.04
N PRO A 182 -12.99 -7.60 -9.82
CA PRO A 182 -12.90 -6.26 -10.38
C PRO A 182 -12.84 -6.33 -11.91
N TRP A 183 -13.19 -5.24 -12.56
CA TRP A 183 -13.14 -5.15 -14.01
C TRP A 183 -11.72 -5.42 -14.53
N GLY A 184 -11.63 -6.17 -15.61
CA GLY A 184 -10.35 -6.56 -16.22
C GLY A 184 -9.58 -7.66 -15.47
N TRP A 185 -10.16 -8.24 -14.42
CA TRP A 185 -9.53 -9.36 -13.73
C TRP A 185 -9.73 -10.66 -14.51
N VAL A 186 -8.66 -11.42 -14.69
CA VAL A 186 -8.67 -12.77 -15.24
C VAL A 186 -8.10 -13.69 -14.17
N ASP A 187 -8.89 -14.70 -13.72
CA ASP A 187 -8.48 -15.74 -12.77
C ASP A 187 -7.59 -16.78 -13.45
#